data_6095d1c1d915d31cca8e89e5a436c47f
#
_entry.id   6095d1c1d915d31cca8e89e5a436c47f
#
_cell.length_a   1.000
_cell.length_b   1.000
_cell.length_c   1.000
_cell.angle_alpha   90.00
_cell.angle_beta   90.00
_cell.angle_gamma   90.00
#
_symmetry.space_group_name_H-M   'P 1'
#
loop_
_entity.id
_entity.type
_entity.pdbx_description
1 polymer ?
#
loop_
_entity_poly.entity_id
_entity_poly.type
_entity_poly.pdbx_seq_one_letter_code
_entity_poly.pdbx_strand_id
1 'polypeptide(L)'
;MDDLEFRRTIYADPNCDDQRLLETAQKDSAKQEFWSDIRKTDASLKKALEIAVPDDLAHKLILRQTIETHHKQTRRNRLYLALAASITLVVGLSFTLWQQPGYIDLSAQSLAHVYHEGPHALQANEDFTLQQVNTKLAQYGGHLLSNIGQVYYANDCEFEKVKSLHIVMQGENSRVTVFVVPHMKGYQAQSNLSDGFLTAQSIELQSASLVVVGENTQDVELVRSKLKQQMLFTA
;
A
#
# COMPACT_ATOMS: atom_id res chain seq x y z
N MET A 1 -6.13 88.11 25.55
CA MET A 1 -5.43 86.97 25.00
C MET A 1 -4.01 87.37 24.60
N ASP A 2 -3.02 86.67 25.08
CA ASP A 2 -1.61 86.85 24.75
C ASP A 2 -1.36 86.44 23.28
N ASP A 3 -0.31 87.00 22.63
CA ASP A 3 0.01 86.73 21.24
C ASP A 3 0.37 85.24 20.98
N LEU A 4 1.08 84.64 21.93
CA LEU A 4 1.44 83.24 21.87
C LEU A 4 0.19 82.36 22.02
N GLU A 5 -0.71 82.62 22.86
CA GLU A 5 -1.97 81.93 23.07
C GLU A 5 -2.82 82.00 21.77
N PHE A 6 -2.93 83.17 21.19
CA PHE A 6 -3.66 83.42 19.94
C PHE A 6 -3.11 82.55 18.78
N ARG A 7 -1.80 82.61 18.54
CA ARG A 7 -1.18 81.84 17.49
C ARG A 7 -1.33 80.36 17.73
N ARG A 8 -1.13 79.89 18.93
CA ARG A 8 -1.26 78.47 19.31
C ARG A 8 -2.67 77.93 19.06
N THR A 9 -3.69 78.72 19.38
CA THR A 9 -5.08 78.33 19.16
C THR A 9 -5.41 78.25 17.66
N ILE A 10 -4.99 79.19 16.88
CA ILE A 10 -5.21 79.25 15.45
C ILE A 10 -4.46 78.13 14.70
N TYR A 11 -3.25 77.77 15.16
CA TYR A 11 -2.53 76.63 14.60
C TYR A 11 -3.19 75.31 14.95
N ALA A 12 -3.79 75.18 16.10
CA ALA A 12 -4.50 74.00 16.54
C ALA A 12 -5.81 73.75 15.76
N ASP A 13 -6.59 74.84 15.60
CA ASP A 13 -7.84 74.87 14.82
C ASP A 13 -8.04 76.18 14.12
N PRO A 14 -7.66 76.33 12.86
CA PRO A 14 -7.82 77.55 12.09
C PRO A 14 -9.27 78.00 11.93
N ASN A 15 -10.22 77.08 12.04
CA ASN A 15 -11.65 77.33 11.83
C ASN A 15 -12.48 77.49 13.15
N CYS A 16 -11.82 77.56 14.28
CA CYS A 16 -12.52 77.70 15.57
C CYS A 16 -13.31 79.02 15.64
N ASP A 17 -14.46 78.99 16.32
CA ASP A 17 -15.38 80.11 16.50
C ASP A 17 -15.29 80.74 17.93
N ASP A 18 -14.07 80.69 18.52
CA ASP A 18 -13.90 81.31 19.89
C ASP A 18 -14.03 82.81 19.82
N GLN A 19 -15.00 83.34 20.51
CA GLN A 19 -15.32 84.79 20.53
C GLN A 19 -14.15 85.65 20.99
N ARG A 20 -13.30 85.14 21.90
CA ARG A 20 -12.09 85.85 22.36
C ARG A 20 -11.04 86.00 21.27
N LEU A 21 -10.94 85.02 20.37
CA LEU A 21 -10.07 85.11 19.19
C LEU A 21 -10.58 86.14 18.19
N LEU A 22 -11.89 86.15 17.92
CA LEU A 22 -12.54 87.11 17.04
C LEU A 22 -12.32 88.54 17.52
N GLU A 23 -12.59 88.82 18.83
CA GLU A 23 -12.39 90.15 19.43
C GLU A 23 -10.91 90.60 19.41
N THR A 24 -9.97 89.62 19.58
CA THR A 24 -8.55 89.96 19.58
C THR A 24 -8.07 90.27 18.15
N ALA A 25 -8.56 89.51 17.12
CA ALA A 25 -8.26 89.75 15.72
C ALA A 25 -8.87 91.08 15.22
N GLN A 26 -10.07 91.47 15.66
CA GLN A 26 -10.70 92.72 15.28
C GLN A 26 -9.95 93.97 15.79
N LYS A 27 -9.21 93.85 16.91
CA LYS A 27 -8.41 94.92 17.47
C LYS A 27 -7.02 95.09 16.91
N ASP A 28 -6.55 94.09 16.10
CA ASP A 28 -5.21 94.04 15.60
C ASP A 28 -5.23 93.48 14.11
N SER A 29 -4.99 94.34 13.15
CA SER A 29 -5.01 93.98 11.71
C SER A 29 -3.98 92.96 11.35
N ALA A 30 -2.83 92.91 12.02
CA ALA A 30 -1.79 91.93 11.74
C ALA A 30 -2.24 90.56 12.22
N LYS A 31 -2.97 90.43 13.31
CA LYS A 31 -3.58 89.18 13.79
C LYS A 31 -4.69 88.69 12.87
N GLN A 32 -5.49 89.59 12.34
CA GLN A 32 -6.54 89.23 11.39
C GLN A 32 -5.98 88.71 10.09
N GLU A 33 -4.93 89.34 9.57
CA GLU A 33 -4.24 88.89 8.35
C GLU A 33 -3.61 87.54 8.56
N PHE A 34 -2.87 87.35 9.64
CA PHE A 34 -2.29 86.08 10.02
C PHE A 34 -3.33 84.92 10.09
N TRP A 35 -4.46 85.16 10.76
CA TRP A 35 -5.54 84.20 10.86
C TRP A 35 -6.14 83.86 9.46
N SER A 36 -6.37 84.86 8.65
CA SER A 36 -6.82 84.66 7.24
C SER A 36 -5.87 83.81 6.43
N ASP A 37 -4.57 83.98 6.57
CA ASP A 37 -3.58 83.21 5.79
C ASP A 37 -3.48 81.78 6.29
N ILE A 38 -3.60 81.55 7.56
CA ILE A 38 -3.67 80.17 8.12
C ILE A 38 -4.93 79.48 7.61
N ARG A 39 -6.10 80.15 7.60
CA ARG A 39 -7.35 79.59 7.03
C ARG A 39 -7.20 79.26 5.53
N LYS A 40 -6.56 80.08 4.72
CA LYS A 40 -6.31 79.85 3.32
C LYS A 40 -5.39 78.64 3.11
N THR A 41 -4.38 78.50 3.97
CA THR A 41 -3.44 77.38 3.92
C THR A 41 -4.16 76.08 4.30
N ASP A 42 -4.98 76.06 5.38
CA ASP A 42 -5.78 74.91 5.79
C ASP A 42 -6.76 74.46 4.68
N ALA A 43 -7.46 75.45 4.08
CA ALA A 43 -8.35 75.18 2.93
C ALA A 43 -7.61 74.58 1.72
N SER A 44 -6.41 75.06 1.43
CA SER A 44 -5.57 74.57 0.34
C SER A 44 -5.07 73.15 0.62
N LEU A 45 -4.66 72.83 1.87
CA LEU A 45 -4.26 71.51 2.31
C LEU A 45 -5.45 70.52 2.24
N LYS A 46 -6.61 70.90 2.73
CA LYS A 46 -7.82 70.06 2.62
C LYS A 46 -8.15 69.77 1.18
N LYS A 47 -8.11 70.74 0.29
CA LYS A 47 -8.34 70.53 -1.15
C LYS A 47 -7.30 69.66 -1.79
N ALA A 48 -6.03 69.75 -1.40
CA ALA A 48 -4.96 68.92 -1.92
C ALA A 48 -5.08 67.47 -1.44
N LEU A 49 -5.68 67.22 -0.26
CA LEU A 49 -5.94 65.90 0.30
C LEU A 49 -7.24 65.24 -0.22
N GLU A 50 -8.12 66.02 -0.86
CA GLU A 50 -9.33 65.49 -1.50
C GLU A 50 -8.96 64.73 -2.78
N ILE A 51 -8.57 63.50 -2.62
CA ILE A 51 -8.31 62.58 -3.73
C ILE A 51 -9.66 62.00 -4.18
N ALA A 52 -10.03 62.21 -5.44
CA ALA A 52 -11.23 61.63 -5.99
C ALA A 52 -11.13 60.10 -5.96
N VAL A 53 -12.03 59.48 -5.25
CA VAL A 53 -12.14 57.99 -5.21
C VAL A 53 -12.76 57.55 -6.53
N PRO A 54 -12.11 56.66 -7.32
CA PRO A 54 -12.71 56.09 -8.53
C PRO A 54 -14.03 55.38 -8.22
N ASP A 55 -15.07 55.60 -9.00
CA ASP A 55 -16.41 55.01 -8.79
C ASP A 55 -16.42 53.48 -8.78
N ASP A 56 -15.44 52.91 -9.47
CA ASP A 56 -15.32 51.43 -9.59
C ASP A 56 -14.40 50.80 -8.55
N LEU A 57 -13.78 51.58 -7.64
CA LEU A 57 -12.82 51.09 -6.65
C LEU A 57 -13.42 50.01 -5.73
N ALA A 58 -14.61 50.20 -5.24
CA ALA A 58 -15.31 49.26 -4.36
C ALA A 58 -15.55 47.94 -5.10
N HIS A 59 -16.00 47.99 -6.35
CA HIS A 59 -16.23 46.84 -7.18
C HIS A 59 -14.94 46.07 -7.47
N LYS A 60 -13.86 46.76 -7.81
CA LYS A 60 -12.54 46.16 -8.05
C LYS A 60 -11.98 45.48 -6.81
N LEU A 61 -12.14 46.07 -5.63
CA LEU A 61 -11.69 45.47 -4.37
C LEU A 61 -12.46 44.19 -4.02
N ILE A 62 -13.77 44.19 -4.18
CA ILE A 62 -14.63 43.03 -3.96
C ILE A 62 -14.26 41.91 -4.94
N LEU A 63 -14.12 42.24 -6.23
CA LEU A 63 -13.74 41.27 -7.24
C LEU A 63 -12.37 40.65 -6.95
N ARG A 64 -11.38 41.46 -6.59
CA ARG A 64 -10.03 40.96 -6.25
C ARG A 64 -10.07 40.03 -5.05
N GLN A 65 -10.81 40.39 -3.99
CA GLN A 65 -10.98 39.55 -2.82
C GLN A 65 -11.66 38.21 -3.16
N THR A 66 -12.69 38.27 -4.00
CA THR A 66 -13.40 37.06 -4.44
C THR A 66 -12.49 36.12 -5.23
N ILE A 67 -11.70 36.65 -6.15
CA ILE A 67 -10.73 35.86 -6.94
C ILE A 67 -9.67 35.23 -6.03
N GLU A 68 -9.09 36.00 -5.11
CA GLU A 68 -8.06 35.48 -4.20
C GLU A 68 -8.61 34.39 -3.27
N THR A 69 -9.80 34.56 -2.73
CA THR A 69 -10.45 33.55 -1.89
C THR A 69 -10.78 32.27 -2.69
N HIS A 70 -11.26 32.43 -3.92
CA HIS A 70 -11.53 31.30 -4.80
C HIS A 70 -10.26 30.50 -5.14
N HIS A 71 -9.17 31.18 -5.48
CA HIS A 71 -7.89 30.51 -5.75
C HIS A 71 -7.35 29.74 -4.53
N LYS A 72 -7.41 30.32 -3.34
CA LYS A 72 -7.00 29.65 -2.10
C LYS A 72 -7.87 28.44 -1.82
N GLN A 73 -9.18 28.54 -1.97
CA GLN A 73 -10.11 27.44 -1.75
C GLN A 73 -9.90 26.30 -2.76
N THR A 74 -9.77 26.62 -4.03
CA THR A 74 -9.53 25.64 -5.09
C THR A 74 -8.21 24.88 -4.87
N ARG A 75 -7.13 25.58 -4.52
CA ARG A 75 -5.85 24.97 -4.19
C ARG A 75 -5.96 24.02 -3.00
N ARG A 76 -6.66 24.42 -1.94
CA ARG A 76 -6.89 23.61 -0.75
C ARG A 76 -7.71 22.36 -1.07
N ASN A 77 -8.78 22.51 -1.84
CA ASN A 77 -9.61 21.38 -2.27
C ASN A 77 -8.82 20.38 -3.13
N ARG A 78 -7.97 20.84 -4.04
CA ARG A 78 -7.09 19.96 -4.84
C ARG A 78 -6.10 19.18 -3.97
N LEU A 79 -5.55 19.81 -2.93
CA LEU A 79 -4.67 19.13 -1.97
C LEU A 79 -5.42 18.04 -1.19
N TYR A 80 -6.63 18.31 -0.72
CA TYR A 80 -7.44 17.29 -0.03
C TYR A 80 -7.83 16.13 -0.96
N LEU A 81 -8.18 16.41 -2.21
CA LEU A 81 -8.44 15.37 -3.19
C LEU A 81 -7.20 14.52 -3.48
N ALA A 82 -6.03 15.14 -3.62
CA ALA A 82 -4.78 14.42 -3.82
C ALA A 82 -4.43 13.53 -2.62
N LEU A 83 -4.61 14.03 -1.39
CA LEU A 83 -4.43 13.26 -0.16
C LEU A 83 -5.41 12.08 -0.07
N ALA A 84 -6.69 12.32 -0.34
CA ALA A 84 -7.68 11.25 -0.35
C ALA A 84 -7.35 10.17 -1.38
N ALA A 85 -6.96 10.56 -2.60
CA ALA A 85 -6.57 9.63 -3.65
C ALA A 85 -5.32 8.81 -3.28
N SER A 86 -4.32 9.43 -2.64
CA SER A 86 -3.12 8.69 -2.21
C SER A 86 -3.42 7.70 -1.09
N ILE A 87 -4.26 8.06 -0.13
CA ILE A 87 -4.68 7.14 0.95
C ILE A 87 -5.46 5.96 0.38
N THR A 88 -6.44 6.21 -0.50
CA THR A 88 -7.22 5.12 -1.12
C THR A 88 -6.34 4.20 -1.97
N LEU A 89 -5.34 4.73 -2.68
CA LEU A 89 -4.41 3.93 -3.46
C LEU A 89 -3.52 3.05 -2.55
N VAL A 90 -2.97 3.62 -1.49
CA VAL A 90 -2.14 2.85 -0.53
C VAL A 90 -2.97 1.76 0.15
N VAL A 91 -4.16 2.10 0.66
CA VAL A 91 -5.05 1.12 1.31
C VAL A 91 -5.50 0.04 0.32
N GLY A 92 -5.88 0.42 -0.90
CA GLY A 92 -6.28 -0.52 -1.95
C GLY A 92 -5.15 -1.49 -2.33
N LEU A 93 -3.94 -0.98 -2.58
CA LEU A 93 -2.78 -1.82 -2.86
C LEU A 93 -2.40 -2.71 -1.68
N SER A 94 -2.38 -2.18 -0.47
CA SER A 94 -2.08 -2.97 0.73
C SER A 94 -3.11 -4.08 0.95
N PHE A 95 -4.38 -3.79 0.73
CA PHE A 95 -5.46 -4.77 0.85
C PHE A 95 -5.36 -5.87 -0.21
N THR A 96 -5.05 -5.53 -1.47
CA THR A 96 -4.87 -6.53 -2.54
C THR A 96 -3.65 -7.42 -2.30
N LEU A 97 -2.54 -6.84 -1.81
CA LEU A 97 -1.34 -7.61 -1.46
C LEU A 97 -1.59 -8.51 -0.23
N TRP A 98 -2.36 -8.04 0.73
CA TRP A 98 -2.71 -8.83 1.91
C TRP A 98 -3.70 -9.97 1.61
N GLN A 99 -4.57 -9.78 0.61
CA GLN A 99 -5.51 -10.81 0.17
C GLN A 99 -4.90 -11.85 -0.80
N GLN A 100 -3.63 -11.71 -1.20
CA GLN A 100 -3.01 -12.78 -1.97
C GLN A 100 -2.94 -14.02 -1.07
N PRO A 101 -3.69 -15.09 -1.38
CA PRO A 101 -3.58 -16.33 -0.63
C PRO A 101 -2.14 -16.81 -0.73
N GLY A 102 -1.46 -16.93 0.41
CA GLY A 102 -0.17 -17.58 0.46
C GLY A 102 -0.31 -18.98 -0.12
N TYR A 103 0.49 -19.31 -1.12
CA TYR A 103 0.56 -20.69 -1.61
C TYR A 103 1.27 -21.54 -0.58
N ILE A 104 0.69 -22.69 -0.26
CA ILE A 104 1.37 -23.75 0.48
C ILE A 104 2.26 -24.50 -0.52
N ASP A 105 3.55 -24.47 -0.27
CA ASP A 105 4.52 -25.16 -1.11
C ASP A 105 4.59 -26.63 -0.72
N LEU A 106 4.01 -27.49 -1.56
CA LEU A 106 4.01 -28.94 -1.35
C LEU A 106 5.41 -29.52 -1.32
N SER A 107 6.36 -28.97 -2.08
CA SER A 107 7.75 -29.46 -2.08
C SER A 107 8.42 -29.18 -0.74
N ALA A 108 8.24 -27.98 -0.20
CA ALA A 108 8.76 -27.63 1.14
C ALA A 108 8.09 -28.46 2.26
N GLN A 109 6.77 -28.65 2.17
CA GLN A 109 6.02 -29.48 3.10
C GLN A 109 6.47 -30.95 3.02
N SER A 110 6.73 -31.47 1.81
CA SER A 110 7.22 -32.83 1.62
C SER A 110 8.60 -33.05 2.25
N LEU A 111 9.52 -32.10 2.11
CA LEU A 111 10.80 -32.14 2.81
C LEU A 111 10.62 -32.16 4.33
N ALA A 112 9.79 -31.26 4.87
CA ALA A 112 9.50 -31.21 6.30
C ALA A 112 8.86 -32.51 6.81
N HIS A 113 7.97 -33.12 6.04
CA HIS A 113 7.31 -34.36 6.38
C HIS A 113 8.30 -35.53 6.44
N VAL A 114 9.25 -35.63 5.49
CA VAL A 114 10.31 -36.65 5.54
C VAL A 114 11.18 -36.50 6.78
N TYR A 115 11.49 -35.29 7.21
CA TYR A 115 12.24 -35.09 8.46
C TYR A 115 11.47 -35.51 9.73
N HIS A 116 10.16 -35.33 9.75
CA HIS A 116 9.32 -35.64 10.90
C HIS A 116 8.92 -37.11 11.00
N GLU A 117 8.43 -37.67 9.91
CA GLU A 117 7.88 -39.03 9.87
C GLU A 117 8.77 -40.02 9.10
N GLY A 118 9.72 -39.49 8.33
CA GLY A 118 10.60 -40.26 7.48
C GLY A 118 11.37 -41.38 8.20
N PRO A 119 11.93 -41.18 9.38
CA PRO A 119 12.65 -42.25 10.10
C PRO A 119 11.81 -43.53 10.29
N HIS A 120 10.52 -43.39 10.60
CA HIS A 120 9.61 -44.51 10.75
C HIS A 120 9.26 -45.13 9.38
N ALA A 121 8.86 -44.33 8.40
CA ALA A 121 8.49 -44.80 7.06
C ALA A 121 9.68 -45.38 6.28
N LEU A 122 10.87 -44.75 6.42
CA LEU A 122 12.09 -45.20 5.76
C LEU A 122 12.64 -46.51 6.34
N GLN A 123 12.32 -46.83 7.59
CA GLN A 123 12.71 -48.14 8.20
C GLN A 123 11.68 -49.24 7.95
N ALA A 124 10.47 -48.88 7.49
CA ALA A 124 9.46 -49.88 7.16
C ALA A 124 10.00 -50.83 6.10
N ASN A 125 9.62 -52.11 6.19
CA ASN A 125 10.03 -53.16 5.24
C ASN A 125 8.84 -54.06 4.91
N GLU A 126 7.70 -53.41 4.64
CA GLU A 126 6.50 -54.09 4.13
C GLU A 126 6.69 -54.27 2.63
N ASP A 127 6.55 -55.43 2.10
CA ASP A 127 6.72 -55.69 0.67
C ASP A 127 5.40 -55.60 -0.07
N PHE A 128 5.09 -54.40 -0.56
CA PHE A 128 3.84 -54.12 -1.25
C PHE A 128 3.87 -54.60 -2.70
N THR A 129 2.90 -55.43 -3.04
CA THR A 129 2.67 -55.82 -4.46
C THR A 129 2.09 -54.64 -5.26
N LEU A 130 2.27 -54.64 -6.58
CA LEU A 130 1.68 -53.64 -7.48
C LEU A 130 0.17 -53.50 -7.27
N GLN A 131 -0.53 -54.63 -7.04
CA GLN A 131 -1.98 -54.59 -6.78
C GLN A 131 -2.33 -53.87 -5.49
N GLN A 132 -1.58 -54.07 -4.39
CA GLN A 132 -1.80 -53.38 -3.13
C GLN A 132 -1.50 -51.89 -3.26
N VAL A 133 -0.42 -51.51 -3.93
CA VAL A 133 -0.11 -50.10 -4.22
C VAL A 133 -1.22 -49.46 -5.05
N ASN A 134 -1.70 -50.13 -6.08
CA ASN A 134 -2.79 -49.63 -6.93
C ASN A 134 -4.11 -49.49 -6.16
N THR A 135 -4.39 -50.39 -5.20
CA THR A 135 -5.58 -50.25 -4.34
C THR A 135 -5.55 -48.95 -3.51
N LYS A 136 -4.36 -48.58 -3.04
CA LYS A 136 -4.20 -47.30 -2.30
C LYS A 136 -4.21 -46.09 -3.24
N LEU A 137 -3.51 -46.19 -4.38
CA LEU A 137 -3.49 -45.13 -5.40
C LEU A 137 -4.88 -44.81 -5.96
N ALA A 138 -5.73 -45.83 -6.11
CA ALA A 138 -7.10 -45.65 -6.62
C ALA A 138 -7.96 -44.68 -5.76
N GLN A 139 -7.69 -44.56 -4.46
CA GLN A 139 -8.36 -43.62 -3.59
C GLN A 139 -8.03 -42.16 -3.96
N TYR A 140 -6.92 -41.94 -4.64
CA TYR A 140 -6.41 -40.66 -5.15
C TYR A 140 -6.57 -40.50 -6.66
N GLY A 141 -7.30 -41.44 -7.31
CA GLY A 141 -7.50 -41.42 -8.77
C GLY A 141 -6.29 -41.91 -9.57
N GLY A 142 -5.26 -42.44 -8.91
CA GLY A 142 -4.03 -42.90 -9.51
C GLY A 142 -3.99 -44.40 -9.79
N HIS A 143 -3.21 -44.79 -10.79
CA HIS A 143 -2.95 -46.20 -11.14
C HIS A 143 -1.56 -46.36 -11.79
N LEU A 144 -0.78 -47.32 -11.33
CA LEU A 144 0.49 -47.70 -11.91
C LEU A 144 0.28 -48.81 -12.95
N LEU A 145 0.80 -48.62 -14.17
CA LEU A 145 0.69 -49.55 -15.27
C LEU A 145 1.61 -50.77 -15.10
N SER A 146 2.74 -50.57 -14.45
CA SER A 146 3.73 -51.62 -14.21
C SER A 146 4.46 -51.42 -12.90
N ASN A 147 5.18 -52.43 -12.46
CA ASN A 147 6.04 -52.32 -11.28
C ASN A 147 7.20 -51.34 -11.54
N ILE A 148 7.32 -50.28 -10.73
CA ILE A 148 8.36 -49.25 -10.85
C ILE A 148 9.56 -49.45 -9.91
N GLY A 149 9.51 -50.49 -9.05
CA GLY A 149 10.49 -50.84 -8.04
C GLY A 149 9.82 -51.41 -6.78
N GLN A 150 10.62 -51.91 -5.85
CA GLN A 150 10.11 -52.43 -4.59
C GLN A 150 9.56 -51.32 -3.73
N VAL A 151 8.33 -51.48 -3.23
CA VAL A 151 7.65 -50.53 -2.33
C VAL A 151 7.66 -51.08 -0.90
N TYR A 152 8.27 -50.36 0.01
CA TYR A 152 8.44 -50.75 1.40
C TYR A 152 7.40 -50.18 2.37
N TYR A 153 6.75 -49.07 1.95
CA TYR A 153 5.76 -48.41 2.75
C TYR A 153 4.74 -47.73 1.82
N ALA A 154 3.48 -47.78 2.17
CA ALA A 154 2.42 -47.08 1.51
C ALA A 154 1.26 -46.84 2.46
N ASN A 155 1.18 -45.64 3.01
CA ASN A 155 0.10 -45.28 3.96
C ASN A 155 -0.41 -43.86 3.72
N ASP A 156 -1.64 -43.61 4.16
CA ASP A 156 -2.22 -42.29 4.14
C ASP A 156 -1.47 -41.36 5.08
N CYS A 157 -1.21 -40.13 4.64
CA CYS A 157 -0.66 -39.05 5.42
C CYS A 157 -1.49 -37.78 5.21
N GLU A 158 -1.20 -36.71 5.94
CA GLU A 158 -1.93 -35.47 5.85
C GLU A 158 -0.95 -34.30 5.70
N PHE A 159 -1.11 -33.54 4.59
CA PHE A 159 -0.46 -32.26 4.43
C PHE A 159 -1.44 -31.15 4.81
N GLU A 160 -1.20 -30.51 5.95
CA GLU A 160 -2.10 -29.55 6.54
C GLU A 160 -3.49 -30.17 6.81
N LYS A 161 -4.35 -30.19 5.85
CA LYS A 161 -5.71 -30.78 5.93
C LYS A 161 -6.03 -31.65 4.69
N VAL A 162 -5.01 -31.89 3.87
CA VAL A 162 -5.18 -32.64 2.62
C VAL A 162 -4.71 -34.06 2.81
N LYS A 163 -5.65 -35.01 2.72
CA LYS A 163 -5.30 -36.43 2.71
C LYS A 163 -4.46 -36.72 1.48
N SER A 164 -3.34 -37.37 1.70
CA SER A 164 -2.31 -37.66 0.71
C SER A 164 -1.79 -39.07 0.93
N LEU A 165 -1.17 -39.65 -0.09
CA LEU A 165 -0.55 -40.97 0.02
C LEU A 165 0.96 -40.81 0.12
N HIS A 166 1.55 -41.42 1.14
CA HIS A 166 2.98 -41.47 1.37
C HIS A 166 3.49 -42.87 0.99
N ILE A 167 4.36 -42.94 0.01
CA ILE A 167 4.97 -44.18 -0.50
C ILE A 167 6.48 -44.10 -0.31
N VAL A 168 7.11 -45.14 0.24
CA VAL A 168 8.57 -45.30 0.24
C VAL A 168 8.93 -46.47 -0.63
N MET A 169 9.83 -46.24 -1.58
CA MET A 169 10.23 -47.25 -2.57
C MET A 169 11.75 -47.26 -2.78
N GLN A 170 12.22 -48.33 -3.41
CA GLN A 170 13.63 -48.48 -3.76
C GLN A 170 13.99 -47.57 -4.94
N GLY A 171 14.97 -46.69 -4.78
CA GLY A 171 15.74 -46.09 -5.84
C GLY A 171 16.83 -47.00 -6.35
N GLU A 172 17.84 -46.47 -7.03
CA GLU A 172 18.99 -47.27 -7.45
C GLU A 172 19.99 -47.45 -6.31
N ASN A 173 20.30 -46.39 -5.61
CA ASN A 173 21.30 -46.37 -4.52
C ASN A 173 20.65 -46.22 -3.12
N SER A 174 19.52 -45.57 -3.01
CA SER A 174 18.87 -45.26 -1.78
C SER A 174 17.34 -45.39 -1.86
N ARG A 175 16.67 -45.30 -0.70
CA ARG A 175 15.21 -45.25 -0.67
C ARG A 175 14.72 -43.85 -1.03
N VAL A 176 13.62 -43.79 -1.74
CA VAL A 176 12.99 -42.55 -2.21
C VAL A 176 11.55 -42.52 -1.69
N THR A 177 11.14 -41.37 -1.24
CA THR A 177 9.79 -41.11 -0.80
C THR A 177 8.97 -40.44 -1.89
N VAL A 178 7.74 -40.87 -2.09
CA VAL A 178 6.81 -40.30 -3.06
C VAL A 178 5.53 -39.89 -2.32
N PHE A 179 5.15 -38.63 -2.45
CA PHE A 179 3.87 -38.13 -1.97
C PHE A 179 2.93 -37.94 -3.15
N VAL A 180 1.70 -38.44 -3.00
CA VAL A 180 0.62 -38.22 -3.96
C VAL A 180 -0.40 -37.28 -3.29
N VAL A 181 -0.46 -36.04 -3.76
CA VAL A 181 -1.27 -34.99 -3.16
C VAL A 181 -2.35 -34.55 -4.15
N PRO A 182 -3.64 -34.75 -3.85
CA PRO A 182 -4.71 -34.26 -4.71
C PRO A 182 -4.64 -32.74 -4.92
N HIS A 183 -5.03 -32.28 -6.09
CA HIS A 183 -5.06 -30.84 -6.38
C HIS A 183 -6.03 -30.10 -5.47
N MET A 184 -5.53 -29.09 -4.80
CA MET A 184 -6.35 -28.16 -4.00
C MET A 184 -5.97 -26.72 -4.25
N LYS A 185 -6.97 -25.84 -4.16
CA LYS A 185 -6.75 -24.40 -4.30
C LYS A 185 -5.81 -23.89 -3.20
N GLY A 186 -4.77 -23.19 -3.61
CA GLY A 186 -3.77 -22.62 -2.69
C GLY A 186 -2.57 -23.54 -2.41
N TYR A 187 -2.49 -24.70 -3.05
CA TYR A 187 -1.35 -25.61 -2.97
C TYR A 187 -0.62 -25.66 -4.30
N GLN A 188 0.69 -25.60 -4.28
CA GLN A 188 1.54 -25.71 -5.47
C GLN A 188 2.81 -26.47 -5.12
N ALA A 189 3.35 -27.24 -6.05
CA ALA A 189 4.63 -27.90 -5.91
C ALA A 189 5.68 -27.20 -6.78
N GLN A 190 6.83 -26.90 -6.21
CA GLN A 190 7.99 -26.46 -6.98
C GLN A 190 8.54 -27.64 -7.79
N SER A 191 8.94 -27.37 -9.03
CA SER A 191 9.48 -28.43 -9.92
C SER A 191 10.77 -29.08 -9.40
N ASN A 192 11.54 -28.31 -8.62
CA ASN A 192 12.77 -28.77 -7.95
C ASN A 192 13.05 -27.89 -6.73
N LEU A 193 13.27 -28.50 -5.58
CA LEU A 193 13.64 -27.84 -4.32
C LEU A 193 14.68 -28.71 -3.60
N SER A 194 15.76 -28.12 -3.10
CA SER A 194 16.74 -28.82 -2.25
C SER A 194 17.15 -27.95 -1.09
N ASP A 195 17.36 -28.57 0.06
CA ASP A 195 17.90 -27.92 1.28
C ASP A 195 19.37 -28.28 1.55
N GLY A 196 20.00 -29.03 0.61
CA GLY A 196 21.40 -29.48 0.72
C GLY A 196 21.55 -30.91 1.24
N PHE A 197 20.52 -31.52 1.83
CA PHE A 197 20.48 -32.93 2.27
C PHE A 197 19.45 -33.71 1.47
N LEU A 198 18.24 -33.15 1.35
CA LEU A 198 17.16 -33.76 0.59
C LEU A 198 16.89 -32.96 -0.67
N THR A 199 16.49 -33.63 -1.71
CA THR A 199 16.00 -33.07 -2.95
C THR A 199 14.56 -33.50 -3.18
N ALA A 200 13.67 -32.56 -3.46
CA ALA A 200 12.29 -32.78 -3.83
C ALA A 200 12.11 -32.40 -5.31
N GLN A 201 11.51 -33.27 -6.10
CA GLN A 201 11.12 -33.00 -7.49
C GLN A 201 9.64 -33.30 -7.66
N SER A 202 8.90 -32.41 -8.31
CA SER A 202 7.47 -32.61 -8.54
C SER A 202 7.12 -33.01 -9.96
N ILE A 203 5.96 -33.63 -10.09
CA ILE A 203 5.25 -33.88 -11.33
C ILE A 203 3.82 -33.41 -11.15
N GLU A 204 3.37 -32.51 -12.00
CA GLU A 204 1.97 -32.15 -12.08
C GLU A 204 1.21 -33.08 -13.01
N LEU A 205 0.16 -33.70 -12.49
CA LEU A 205 -0.74 -34.56 -13.24
C LEU A 205 -2.15 -33.92 -13.26
N GLN A 206 -3.12 -34.54 -13.94
CA GLN A 206 -4.44 -33.94 -14.14
C GLN A 206 -5.20 -33.64 -12.82
N SER A 207 -5.11 -34.52 -11.83
CA SER A 207 -5.88 -34.42 -10.57
C SER A 207 -5.03 -34.43 -9.31
N ALA A 208 -3.71 -34.61 -9.44
CA ALA A 208 -2.79 -34.69 -8.32
C ALA A 208 -1.39 -34.17 -8.66
N SER A 209 -0.69 -33.68 -7.66
CA SER A 209 0.74 -33.40 -7.72
C SER A 209 1.49 -34.57 -7.07
N LEU A 210 2.51 -35.06 -7.72
CA LEU A 210 3.46 -36.03 -7.14
C LEU A 210 4.70 -35.26 -6.67
N VAL A 211 5.16 -35.52 -5.47
CA VAL A 211 6.43 -34.98 -4.97
C VAL A 211 7.34 -36.15 -4.62
N VAL A 212 8.47 -36.25 -5.29
CA VAL A 212 9.49 -37.28 -5.07
C VAL A 212 10.62 -36.69 -4.26
N VAL A 213 10.94 -37.30 -3.12
CA VAL A 213 11.93 -36.77 -2.15
C VAL A 213 12.97 -37.87 -1.87
N GLY A 214 14.23 -37.50 -1.83
CA GLY A 214 15.32 -38.40 -1.49
C GLY A 214 16.64 -37.67 -1.24
N GLU A 215 17.61 -38.36 -0.64
CA GLU A 215 18.96 -37.87 -0.40
C GLU A 215 19.79 -37.83 -1.70
N ASN A 216 19.60 -38.83 -2.56
CA ASN A 216 20.30 -38.92 -3.81
C ASN A 216 19.46 -38.31 -4.94
N THR A 217 19.94 -37.21 -5.53
CA THR A 217 19.24 -36.51 -6.61
C THR A 217 19.05 -37.41 -7.86
N GLN A 218 19.98 -38.33 -8.15
CA GLN A 218 19.87 -39.25 -9.30
C GLN A 218 18.72 -40.24 -9.07
N ASP A 219 18.59 -40.79 -7.87
CA ASP A 219 17.47 -41.67 -7.50
C ASP A 219 16.12 -40.95 -7.60
N VAL A 220 16.05 -39.71 -7.11
CA VAL A 220 14.85 -38.87 -7.23
C VAL A 220 14.46 -38.64 -8.68
N GLU A 221 15.41 -38.32 -9.55
CA GLU A 221 15.17 -38.09 -10.97
C GLU A 221 14.75 -39.35 -11.70
N LEU A 222 15.41 -40.50 -11.38
CA LEU A 222 15.06 -41.80 -11.93
C LEU A 222 13.64 -42.21 -11.57
N VAL A 223 13.29 -42.15 -10.28
CA VAL A 223 11.95 -42.50 -9.80
C VAL A 223 10.90 -41.56 -10.36
N ARG A 224 11.18 -40.27 -10.39
CA ARG A 224 10.32 -39.26 -11.01
C ARG A 224 10.04 -39.59 -12.47
N SER A 225 11.06 -39.96 -13.23
CA SER A 225 10.92 -40.28 -14.65
C SER A 225 10.10 -41.58 -14.88
N LYS A 226 10.30 -42.60 -14.03
CA LYS A 226 9.50 -43.83 -14.04
C LYS A 226 8.04 -43.56 -13.72
N LEU A 227 7.77 -42.78 -12.69
CA LEU A 227 6.41 -42.37 -12.29
C LEU A 227 5.71 -41.62 -13.42
N LYS A 228 6.38 -40.67 -14.06
CA LYS A 228 5.82 -39.89 -15.18
C LYS A 228 5.41 -40.78 -16.37
N GLN A 229 6.12 -41.89 -16.60
CA GLN A 229 5.84 -42.80 -17.71
C GLN A 229 4.79 -43.86 -17.35
N GLN A 230 4.75 -44.29 -16.09
CA GLN A 230 4.01 -45.49 -15.69
C GLN A 230 2.78 -45.17 -14.82
N MET A 231 2.62 -43.92 -14.38
CA MET A 231 1.48 -43.56 -13.57
C MET A 231 0.42 -42.82 -14.38
N LEU A 232 -0.80 -43.28 -14.28
CA LEU A 232 -1.98 -42.67 -14.87
C LEU A 232 -2.88 -42.14 -13.76
N PHE A 233 -3.52 -41.00 -14.02
CA PHE A 233 -4.61 -40.46 -13.19
C PHE A 233 -5.85 -40.37 -14.07
N THR A 234 -6.95 -40.89 -13.58
CA THR A 234 -8.28 -40.74 -14.18
C THR A 234 -8.97 -39.56 -13.52
N ALA A 235 -9.59 -38.70 -14.35
CA ALA A 235 -10.40 -37.58 -13.88
C ALA A 235 -11.66 -38.03 -13.17
#